data_281288ec080b125eaf22e9d93d8b9bec
#
_entry.id   281288ec080b125eaf22e9d93d8b9bec
#
_cell.length_a   1.000
_cell.length_b   1.000
_cell.length_c   1.000
_cell.angle_alpha   90.00
_cell.angle_beta   90.00
_cell.angle_gamma   90.00
#
_symmetry.space_group_name_H-M   'P 1'
#
loop_
_entity.id
_entity.type
_entity.pdbx_description
1 polymer ?
#
loop_
_entity_poly.entity_id
_entity_poly.type
_entity_poly.pdbx_seq_one_letter_code
_entity_poly.pdbx_strand_id
1 'polypeptide(L)'
;MMLAFLLASAIPADVRAQRGGISYPQLRAQNVAPGLYLDHHTIPAPEGEDNVWMSFRFGYDVLQFRRIDEDNRREEAPQSARFMATAELQVQVYKVDAEFDADRLENQRPFKTLNWSGRAYADSFEDTQQATRFLDGFASFAATEPGRYAYRVRVSTDGTNRPLRRNLRRFMVPDFDKPGQQNLSDEAEEGNAFPVYLVEPASDTSATRFQLSSYGRSVMYAQNFGVILQLPEEGQADDYKVVIERLGAQEEQVFEHSLSPSDIREAGMLQIRPQANQSLQIELLEPEAGNQPEYRLAYLEIPNEEFRNSRFMLKLMQGDKLISRREFRNLWIDIPSSLLNIDVALSMMRIIVDDETFNRLRSGNEAERIRKFYAFWEERDPEPEREYNPLMVEFYTRVDEAFDRFSSLQVPGYETDQGKTYIRFGSPQDIERRLPSDGPAREIWTYENREFIFEATTGFGDYKLVDRRTR
;
A
#
# COMPACT_ATOMS: atom_id res chain seq x y z
N MET A 1 -2.65 -26.45 17.24
CA MET A 1 -3.84 -25.65 17.46
C MET A 1 -4.00 -25.45 18.97
N MET A 2 -3.14 -24.65 19.62
CA MET A 2 -3.32 -24.26 21.04
C MET A 2 -2.15 -23.36 21.48
N LEU A 3 -2.03 -22.15 20.95
CA LEU A 3 -1.12 -21.12 21.49
C LEU A 3 -1.58 -19.67 21.17
N ALA A 4 -2.82 -19.47 20.76
CA ALA A 4 -3.32 -18.14 20.38
C ALA A 4 -4.35 -17.55 21.37
N PHE A 5 -4.53 -18.13 22.55
CA PHE A 5 -5.64 -17.73 23.46
C PHE A 5 -5.18 -17.17 24.83
N LEU A 6 -3.89 -16.96 25.08
CA LEU A 6 -3.42 -16.51 26.40
C LEU A 6 -2.91 -15.05 26.47
N LEU A 7 -3.04 -14.26 25.39
CA LEU A 7 -2.67 -12.84 25.42
C LEU A 7 -3.84 -11.86 25.65
N ALA A 8 -5.05 -12.36 25.84
CA ALA A 8 -6.25 -11.50 25.97
C ALA A 8 -6.57 -11.04 27.40
N SER A 9 -5.79 -11.40 28.44
CA SER A 9 -6.19 -11.18 29.84
C SER A 9 -5.39 -10.14 30.62
N ALA A 10 -4.45 -9.42 30.00
CA ALA A 10 -3.60 -8.44 30.71
C ALA A 10 -3.65 -7.01 30.13
N ILE A 11 -4.79 -6.60 29.52
CA ILE A 11 -4.98 -5.20 29.13
C ILE A 11 -5.46 -4.41 30.34
N PRO A 12 -4.78 -3.29 30.71
CA PRO A 12 -5.20 -2.45 31.82
C PRO A 12 -6.65 -1.99 31.69
N ALA A 13 -7.34 -1.83 32.82
CA ALA A 13 -8.77 -1.50 32.89
C ALA A 13 -9.17 -0.20 32.16
N ASP A 14 -8.24 0.77 32.05
CA ASP A 14 -8.46 2.03 31.34
C ASP A 14 -8.59 1.87 29.82
N VAL A 15 -8.03 0.80 29.24
CA VAL A 15 -8.19 0.48 27.80
C VAL A 15 -9.55 -0.19 27.55
N ARG A 16 -10.18 -0.77 28.58
CA ARG A 16 -11.53 -1.41 28.49
C ARG A 16 -12.71 -0.42 28.52
N ALA A 17 -12.47 0.83 28.90
CA ALA A 17 -13.54 1.83 29.08
C ALA A 17 -13.99 2.52 27.77
N GLN A 18 -13.37 2.24 26.63
CA GLN A 18 -13.83 2.75 25.35
C GLN A 18 -14.92 1.80 24.80
N ARG A 19 -16.13 2.26 24.82
CA ARG A 19 -17.35 1.61 24.30
C ARG A 19 -17.09 0.99 22.90
N GLY A 20 -16.72 -0.29 22.83
CA GLY A 20 -16.68 -1.07 21.58
C GLY A 20 -15.64 -0.61 20.52
N GLY A 21 -14.77 0.36 20.83
CA GLY A 21 -13.76 0.87 19.90
C GLY A 21 -12.53 -0.05 19.79
N ILE A 22 -11.87 0.00 18.64
CA ILE A 22 -10.60 -0.70 18.42
C ILE A 22 -9.50 -0.08 19.31
N SER A 23 -8.66 -0.92 19.91
CA SER A 23 -7.53 -0.45 20.72
C SER A 23 -6.27 -0.26 19.86
N TYR A 24 -5.33 0.57 20.33
CA TYR A 24 -4.05 0.78 19.61
C TYR A 24 -3.30 -0.53 19.33
N PRO A 25 -3.11 -1.48 20.26
CA PRO A 25 -2.45 -2.75 19.96
C PRO A 25 -3.15 -3.57 18.88
N GLN A 26 -4.49 -3.50 18.80
CA GLN A 26 -5.25 -4.15 17.72
C GLN A 26 -5.02 -3.46 16.37
N LEU A 27 -5.00 -2.11 16.34
CA LEU A 27 -4.65 -1.36 15.14
C LEU A 27 -3.23 -1.68 14.68
N ARG A 28 -2.26 -1.68 15.60
CA ARG A 28 -0.86 -2.00 15.31
C ARG A 28 -0.70 -3.40 14.71
N ALA A 29 -1.41 -4.38 15.25
CA ALA A 29 -1.39 -5.74 14.75
C ALA A 29 -2.07 -5.90 13.38
N GLN A 30 -3.00 -5.00 13.03
CA GLN A 30 -3.70 -4.99 11.74
C GLN A 30 -3.01 -4.12 10.69
N ASN A 31 -2.19 -3.16 11.11
CA ASN A 31 -1.45 -2.25 10.24
C ASN A 31 -0.20 -2.94 9.69
N VAL A 32 -0.42 -3.94 8.87
CA VAL A 32 0.65 -4.64 8.15
C VAL A 32 0.55 -4.24 6.69
N ALA A 33 1.60 -3.64 6.16
CA ALA A 33 1.69 -3.34 4.74
C ALA A 33 1.49 -4.64 3.93
N PRO A 34 0.79 -4.60 2.79
CA PRO A 34 0.73 -5.75 1.91
C PRO A 34 2.15 -6.18 1.52
N GLY A 35 2.55 -7.36 1.94
CA GLY A 35 3.89 -7.87 1.62
C GLY A 35 4.06 -8.25 0.15
N LEU A 36 2.95 -8.38 -0.57
CA LEU A 36 2.89 -8.63 -2.01
C LEU A 36 1.82 -7.75 -2.62
N TYR A 37 2.23 -6.92 -3.56
CA TYR A 37 1.37 -6.18 -4.47
C TYR A 37 1.31 -6.95 -5.78
N LEU A 38 0.12 -7.17 -6.33
CA LEU A 38 -0.06 -7.93 -7.56
C LEU A 38 -1.23 -7.34 -8.33
N ASP A 39 -1.02 -7.13 -9.63
CA ASP A 39 -2.05 -6.72 -10.57
C ASP A 39 -1.94 -7.51 -11.88
N HIS A 40 -2.98 -7.43 -12.70
CA HIS A 40 -2.98 -7.95 -14.05
C HIS A 40 -3.47 -6.88 -15.02
N HIS A 41 -2.94 -6.95 -16.23
CA HIS A 41 -3.23 -6.03 -17.30
C HIS A 41 -3.54 -6.86 -18.54
N THR A 42 -4.66 -6.57 -19.18
CA THR A 42 -5.02 -7.17 -20.47
C THR A 42 -4.86 -6.13 -21.55
N ILE A 43 -4.19 -6.49 -22.63
CA ILE A 43 -4.02 -5.64 -23.81
C ILE A 43 -4.42 -6.42 -25.07
N PRO A 44 -4.85 -5.74 -26.15
CA PRO A 44 -4.93 -6.38 -27.45
C PRO A 44 -3.52 -6.80 -27.89
N ALA A 45 -3.41 -8.00 -28.44
CA ALA A 45 -2.15 -8.51 -28.98
C ALA A 45 -2.44 -9.43 -30.17
N PRO A 46 -1.52 -9.55 -31.15
CA PRO A 46 -1.63 -10.51 -32.23
C PRO A 46 -1.80 -11.95 -31.73
N GLU A 47 -2.40 -12.81 -32.55
CA GLU A 47 -2.62 -14.20 -32.19
C GLU A 47 -1.31 -14.91 -31.83
N GLY A 48 -1.29 -15.51 -30.66
CA GLY A 48 -0.13 -16.23 -30.13
C GLY A 48 0.84 -15.36 -29.32
N GLU A 49 0.66 -14.07 -29.28
CA GLU A 49 1.42 -13.16 -28.40
C GLU A 49 0.74 -13.00 -27.03
N ASP A 50 1.53 -12.60 -26.05
CA ASP A 50 1.05 -12.42 -24.68
C ASP A 50 0.14 -11.19 -24.59
N ASN A 51 -1.13 -11.42 -24.25
CA ASN A 51 -2.18 -10.42 -24.08
C ASN A 51 -2.61 -10.25 -22.62
N VAL A 52 -2.07 -11.05 -21.71
CA VAL A 52 -2.26 -10.92 -20.25
C VAL A 52 -0.90 -10.79 -19.59
N TRP A 53 -0.71 -9.69 -18.87
CA TRP A 53 0.50 -9.33 -18.15
C TRP A 53 0.21 -9.20 -16.66
N MET A 54 1.04 -9.78 -15.83
CA MET A 54 0.92 -9.72 -14.39
C MET A 54 2.15 -9.02 -13.84
N SER A 55 1.94 -7.90 -13.14
CA SER A 55 2.98 -7.21 -12.39
C SER A 55 2.90 -7.56 -10.91
N PHE A 56 4.02 -7.71 -10.25
CA PHE A 56 4.05 -7.95 -8.82
C PHE A 56 5.29 -7.33 -8.17
N ARG A 57 5.14 -7.03 -6.88
CA ARG A 57 6.14 -6.32 -6.07
C ARG A 57 6.13 -6.89 -4.67
N PHE A 58 7.30 -7.28 -4.17
CA PHE A 58 7.52 -7.75 -2.79
C PHE A 58 8.16 -6.66 -1.97
N GLY A 59 7.58 -6.30 -0.81
CA GLY A 59 8.25 -5.48 0.19
C GLY A 59 9.47 -6.20 0.77
N TYR A 60 10.53 -5.46 1.08
CA TYR A 60 11.73 -6.05 1.69
C TYR A 60 11.45 -6.61 3.08
N ASP A 61 10.53 -6.01 3.82
CA ASP A 61 10.09 -6.42 5.16
C ASP A 61 9.46 -7.82 5.25
N VAL A 62 8.98 -8.37 4.12
CA VAL A 62 8.43 -9.73 4.06
C VAL A 62 9.38 -10.76 3.47
N LEU A 63 10.53 -10.32 2.94
CA LEU A 63 11.55 -11.21 2.39
C LEU A 63 12.46 -11.73 3.50
N GLN A 64 12.93 -12.97 3.35
CA GLN A 64 13.89 -13.56 4.28
C GLN A 64 15.32 -13.32 3.80
N PHE A 65 15.93 -12.26 4.33
CA PHE A 65 17.30 -11.91 4.00
C PHE A 65 18.31 -12.78 4.77
N ARG A 66 19.34 -13.22 4.07
CA ARG A 66 20.51 -13.90 4.62
C ARG A 66 21.75 -13.07 4.38
N ARG A 67 22.71 -13.13 5.30
CA ARG A 67 24.00 -12.48 5.12
C ARG A 67 24.74 -13.11 3.95
N ILE A 68 25.36 -12.27 3.13
CA ILE A 68 26.23 -12.69 2.03
C ILE A 68 27.62 -13.00 2.60
N ASP A 69 28.13 -14.19 2.31
CA ASP A 69 29.49 -14.65 2.56
C ASP A 69 30.16 -15.07 1.23
N GLU A 70 31.40 -15.57 1.28
CA GLU A 70 32.14 -15.97 0.09
C GLU A 70 31.48 -17.15 -0.65
N ASP A 71 30.83 -18.07 0.09
CA ASP A 71 30.24 -19.27 -0.47
C ASP A 71 28.91 -19.02 -1.20
N ASN A 72 28.15 -18.00 -0.74
CA ASN A 72 26.80 -17.71 -1.28
C ASN A 72 26.73 -16.46 -2.15
N ARG A 73 27.83 -15.71 -2.32
CA ARG A 73 27.88 -14.50 -3.16
C ARG A 73 27.63 -14.87 -4.62
N ARG A 74 26.70 -14.18 -5.24
CA ARG A 74 26.39 -14.32 -6.66
C ARG A 74 27.14 -13.27 -7.49
N GLU A 75 27.42 -13.57 -8.75
CA GLU A 75 28.15 -12.67 -9.67
C GLU A 75 27.37 -11.35 -9.89
N GLU A 76 26.04 -11.42 -9.95
CA GLU A 76 25.17 -10.30 -10.13
C GLU A 76 24.98 -9.44 -8.86
N ALA A 77 25.46 -9.88 -7.69
CA ALA A 77 25.31 -9.14 -6.44
C ALA A 77 26.11 -7.85 -6.46
N PRO A 78 25.49 -6.70 -6.11
CA PRO A 78 26.22 -5.45 -5.93
C PRO A 78 27.38 -5.61 -4.95
N GLN A 79 28.49 -4.90 -5.19
CA GLN A 79 29.67 -5.00 -4.32
C GLN A 79 29.39 -4.55 -2.87
N SER A 80 28.50 -3.56 -2.70
CA SER A 80 28.05 -3.07 -1.39
C SER A 80 27.11 -4.03 -0.65
N ALA A 81 26.47 -4.95 -1.38
CA ALA A 81 25.45 -5.83 -0.79
C ALA A 81 26.03 -6.75 0.29
N ARG A 82 25.43 -6.71 1.47
CA ARG A 82 25.75 -7.56 2.62
C ARG A 82 24.67 -8.60 2.92
N PHE A 83 23.47 -8.41 2.38
CA PHE A 83 22.33 -9.29 2.57
C PHE A 83 21.67 -9.60 1.24
N MET A 84 21.13 -10.79 1.12
CA MET A 84 20.40 -11.27 -0.06
C MET A 84 19.16 -12.05 0.37
N ALA A 85 18.06 -11.87 -0.35
CA ALA A 85 16.87 -12.70 -0.26
C ALA A 85 16.48 -13.21 -1.64
N THR A 86 15.86 -14.38 -1.67
CA THR A 86 15.27 -14.95 -2.89
C THR A 86 13.76 -15.04 -2.71
N ALA A 87 13.01 -14.65 -3.72
CA ALA A 87 11.59 -14.85 -3.80
C ALA A 87 11.22 -15.64 -5.04
N GLU A 88 10.30 -16.56 -4.90
CA GLU A 88 9.71 -17.33 -5.99
C GLU A 88 8.20 -17.13 -6.00
N LEU A 89 7.64 -16.94 -7.18
CA LEU A 89 6.22 -16.77 -7.35
C LEU A 89 5.73 -17.75 -8.42
N GLN A 90 4.70 -18.53 -8.07
CA GLN A 90 3.97 -19.37 -9.02
C GLN A 90 2.55 -18.84 -9.14
N VAL A 91 2.12 -18.57 -10.37
CA VAL A 91 0.74 -18.21 -10.69
C VAL A 91 0.08 -19.36 -11.45
N GLN A 92 -1.01 -19.87 -10.92
CA GLN A 92 -1.86 -20.86 -11.57
C GLN A 92 -3.11 -20.15 -12.09
N VAL A 93 -3.29 -20.15 -13.39
CA VAL A 93 -4.42 -19.51 -14.08
C VAL A 93 -5.44 -20.58 -14.47
N TYR A 94 -6.71 -20.29 -14.24
CA TYR A 94 -7.84 -21.16 -14.54
C TYR A 94 -8.85 -20.42 -15.40
N LYS A 95 -9.44 -21.09 -16.38
CA LYS A 95 -10.63 -20.61 -17.08
C LYS A 95 -11.84 -20.96 -16.23
N VAL A 96 -12.70 -19.99 -15.98
CA VAL A 96 -13.85 -20.15 -15.07
C VAL A 96 -15.14 -19.70 -15.74
N ASP A 97 -16.27 -20.22 -15.26
CA ASP A 97 -17.61 -19.84 -15.71
C ASP A 97 -18.22 -18.77 -14.79
N ALA A 98 -19.47 -18.39 -15.08
CA ALA A 98 -20.20 -17.41 -14.30
C ALA A 98 -20.55 -17.89 -12.88
N GLU A 99 -20.73 -19.21 -12.69
CA GLU A 99 -21.08 -19.86 -11.43
C GLU A 99 -19.83 -20.36 -10.68
N PHE A 100 -18.76 -19.62 -10.77
CA PHE A 100 -17.47 -19.97 -10.22
C PHE A 100 -17.50 -20.16 -8.70
N ASP A 101 -17.00 -21.32 -8.25
CA ASP A 101 -16.77 -21.69 -6.86
C ASP A 101 -15.28 -21.92 -6.60
N ALA A 102 -14.72 -21.18 -5.65
CA ALA A 102 -13.30 -21.24 -5.30
C ALA A 102 -12.86 -22.63 -4.82
N ASP A 103 -13.74 -23.38 -4.15
CA ASP A 103 -13.43 -24.71 -3.61
C ASP A 103 -13.28 -25.77 -4.73
N ARG A 104 -13.92 -25.56 -5.87
CA ARG A 104 -13.81 -26.45 -7.03
C ARG A 104 -12.43 -26.39 -7.70
N LEU A 105 -11.66 -25.31 -7.53
CA LEU A 105 -10.33 -25.17 -8.14
C LEU A 105 -9.28 -26.13 -7.55
N GLU A 106 -9.47 -26.67 -6.36
CA GLU A 106 -8.49 -27.57 -5.75
C GLU A 106 -8.24 -28.83 -6.61
N ASN A 107 -9.26 -29.27 -7.33
CA ASN A 107 -9.22 -30.46 -8.19
C ASN A 107 -9.17 -30.14 -9.69
N GLN A 108 -9.12 -28.86 -10.07
CA GLN A 108 -9.11 -28.44 -11.47
C GLN A 108 -7.66 -28.27 -11.95
N ARG A 109 -7.38 -28.75 -13.16
CA ARG A 109 -6.08 -28.52 -13.80
C ARG A 109 -5.99 -27.06 -14.25
N PRO A 110 -4.90 -26.32 -13.89
CA PRO A 110 -4.74 -24.95 -14.37
C PRO A 110 -4.61 -24.89 -15.90
N PHE A 111 -5.22 -23.88 -16.50
CA PHE A 111 -5.06 -23.52 -17.91
C PHE A 111 -3.58 -23.20 -18.22
N LYS A 112 -2.95 -22.41 -17.34
CA LYS A 112 -1.55 -22.01 -17.44
C LYS A 112 -0.91 -21.97 -16.05
N THR A 113 0.36 -22.33 -15.97
CA THR A 113 1.19 -22.12 -14.77
C THR A 113 2.40 -21.28 -15.15
N LEU A 114 2.56 -20.16 -14.47
CA LEU A 114 3.68 -19.24 -14.63
C LEU A 114 4.58 -19.35 -13.40
N ASN A 115 5.89 -19.35 -13.61
CA ASN A 115 6.87 -19.38 -12.53
C ASN A 115 7.84 -18.19 -12.72
N TRP A 116 8.13 -17.52 -11.63
CA TRP A 116 9.09 -16.44 -11.58
C TRP A 116 9.99 -16.59 -10.36
N SER A 117 11.24 -16.19 -10.47
CA SER A 117 12.15 -16.07 -9.33
C SER A 117 12.99 -14.81 -9.46
N GLY A 118 13.23 -14.14 -8.33
CA GLY A 118 14.04 -12.93 -8.26
C GLY A 118 14.85 -12.87 -6.98
N ARG A 119 15.84 -11.97 -6.96
CA ARG A 119 16.72 -11.74 -5.81
C ARG A 119 16.71 -10.27 -5.42
N ALA A 120 16.62 -10.04 -4.13
CA ALA A 120 16.76 -8.71 -3.51
C ALA A 120 18.10 -8.62 -2.78
N TYR A 121 18.73 -7.46 -2.83
CA TYR A 121 20.01 -7.18 -2.20
C TYR A 121 19.90 -5.96 -1.28
N ALA A 122 20.53 -6.02 -0.12
CA ALA A 122 20.54 -4.93 0.85
C ALA A 122 21.96 -4.72 1.41
N ASP A 123 22.31 -3.44 1.68
CA ASP A 123 23.61 -3.06 2.17
C ASP A 123 23.69 -3.10 3.70
N SER A 124 22.57 -2.89 4.39
CA SER A 124 22.43 -2.94 5.85
C SER A 124 21.27 -3.83 6.29
N PHE A 125 21.26 -4.18 7.58
CA PHE A 125 20.13 -4.91 8.16
C PHE A 125 18.87 -4.03 8.19
N GLU A 126 19.00 -2.73 8.44
CA GLU A 126 17.88 -1.79 8.42
C GLU A 126 17.21 -1.74 7.06
N ASP A 127 17.98 -1.78 5.97
CA ASP A 127 17.44 -1.83 4.60
C ASP A 127 16.56 -3.07 4.37
N THR A 128 16.86 -4.18 5.02
CA THR A 128 16.07 -5.43 4.88
C THR A 128 14.69 -5.33 5.54
N GLN A 129 14.48 -4.37 6.41
CA GLN A 129 13.23 -4.18 7.17
C GLN A 129 12.35 -3.07 6.59
N GLN A 130 12.77 -2.44 5.49
CA GLN A 130 12.03 -1.31 4.92
C GLN A 130 10.85 -1.78 4.07
N ALA A 131 9.63 -1.46 4.50
CA ALA A 131 8.39 -1.73 3.76
C ALA A 131 8.25 -0.91 2.45
N THR A 132 9.10 0.12 2.28
CA THR A 132 9.13 1.00 1.09
C THR A 132 10.22 0.62 0.09
N ARG A 133 11.01 -0.43 0.35
CA ARG A 133 11.92 -1.03 -0.64
C ARG A 133 11.29 -2.29 -1.22
N PHE A 134 11.50 -2.52 -2.51
CA PHE A 134 10.78 -3.56 -3.23
C PHE A 134 11.66 -4.39 -4.15
N LEU A 135 11.22 -5.63 -4.35
CA LEU A 135 11.65 -6.51 -5.41
C LEU A 135 10.51 -6.65 -6.41
N ASP A 136 10.69 -6.13 -7.62
CA ASP A 136 9.71 -6.15 -8.68
C ASP A 136 9.85 -7.40 -9.56
N GLY A 137 8.74 -7.79 -10.17
CA GLY A 137 8.69 -8.87 -11.12
C GLY A 137 7.45 -8.84 -11.99
N PHE A 138 7.48 -9.62 -13.07
CA PHE A 138 6.34 -9.78 -13.95
C PHE A 138 6.28 -11.20 -14.51
N ALA A 139 5.10 -11.56 -15.02
CA ALA A 139 4.86 -12.76 -15.81
C ALA A 139 3.79 -12.46 -16.86
N SER A 140 3.81 -13.15 -17.98
CA SER A 140 2.85 -12.95 -19.06
C SER A 140 2.41 -14.26 -19.68
N PHE A 141 1.28 -14.24 -20.37
CA PHE A 141 0.81 -15.37 -21.15
C PHE A 141 -0.21 -14.93 -22.20
N ALA A 142 -0.33 -15.74 -23.28
CA ALA A 142 -1.38 -15.62 -24.25
C ALA A 142 -2.66 -16.30 -23.75
N ALA A 143 -3.74 -15.55 -23.54
CA ALA A 143 -5.09 -16.08 -23.38
C ALA A 143 -5.70 -16.22 -24.78
N THR A 144 -5.93 -17.44 -25.22
CA THR A 144 -6.37 -17.76 -26.58
C THR A 144 -7.84 -17.47 -26.85
N GLU A 145 -8.61 -17.25 -25.80
CA GLU A 145 -10.04 -16.99 -25.90
C GLU A 145 -10.46 -15.87 -24.92
N PRO A 146 -11.32 -14.95 -25.35
CA PRO A 146 -11.98 -14.01 -24.44
C PRO A 146 -12.78 -14.79 -23.38
N GLY A 147 -12.92 -14.20 -22.20
CA GLY A 147 -13.74 -14.82 -21.16
C GLY A 147 -13.26 -14.59 -19.74
N ARG A 148 -13.85 -15.33 -18.83
CA ARG A 148 -13.55 -15.21 -17.39
C ARG A 148 -12.42 -16.16 -17.00
N TYR A 149 -11.48 -15.59 -16.28
CA TYR A 149 -10.35 -16.30 -15.72
C TYR A 149 -10.24 -16.03 -14.23
N ALA A 150 -9.60 -16.96 -13.53
CA ALA A 150 -9.17 -16.76 -12.14
C ALA A 150 -7.72 -17.21 -12.00
N TYR A 151 -7.00 -16.60 -11.08
CA TYR A 151 -5.65 -17.06 -10.77
C TYR A 151 -5.43 -17.24 -9.28
N ARG A 152 -4.58 -18.20 -8.96
CA ARG A 152 -4.09 -18.49 -7.61
C ARG A 152 -2.59 -18.26 -7.57
N VAL A 153 -2.13 -17.60 -6.52
CA VAL A 153 -0.70 -17.31 -6.34
C VAL A 153 -0.13 -18.13 -5.18
N ARG A 154 1.06 -18.68 -5.39
CA ARG A 154 1.88 -19.29 -4.35
C ARG A 154 3.21 -18.55 -4.30
N VAL A 155 3.63 -18.17 -3.09
CA VAL A 155 4.91 -17.51 -2.86
C VAL A 155 5.78 -18.41 -2.00
N SER A 156 7.03 -18.52 -2.38
CA SER A 156 8.09 -19.12 -1.59
C SER A 156 9.19 -18.08 -1.36
N THR A 157 9.59 -17.92 -0.11
CA THR A 157 10.77 -17.14 0.26
C THR A 157 11.73 -18.08 0.96
N ASP A 158 12.95 -18.26 0.41
CA ASP A 158 14.03 -19.09 0.97
C ASP A 158 13.59 -20.50 1.46
N GLY A 159 12.83 -21.21 0.62
CA GLY A 159 12.41 -22.59 0.87
C GLY A 159 11.20 -22.76 1.79
N THR A 160 10.61 -21.69 2.28
CA THR A 160 9.33 -21.77 2.99
C THR A 160 8.19 -21.61 1.99
N ASN A 161 7.61 -22.72 1.58
CA ASN A 161 6.44 -22.73 0.70
C ASN A 161 5.21 -22.31 1.52
N ARG A 162 4.99 -21.00 1.69
CA ARG A 162 3.79 -20.47 2.35
C ARG A 162 2.76 -20.10 1.28
N PRO A 163 1.67 -20.88 1.14
CA PRO A 163 0.59 -20.47 0.28
C PRO A 163 -0.03 -19.20 0.87
N LEU A 164 -0.04 -18.11 0.10
CA LEU A 164 -0.83 -16.92 0.44
C LEU A 164 -2.30 -17.31 0.39
N ARG A 165 -2.90 -17.57 1.55
CA ARG A 165 -4.22 -18.19 1.73
C ARG A 165 -5.42 -17.42 1.16
N ARG A 166 -5.25 -16.24 0.53
CA ARG A 166 -6.36 -15.38 0.06
C ARG A 166 -6.19 -14.73 -1.30
N ASN A 167 -5.31 -15.22 -2.16
CA ASN A 167 -5.04 -14.59 -3.45
C ASN A 167 -5.67 -15.32 -4.63
N LEU A 168 -6.90 -15.75 -4.47
CA LEU A 168 -7.72 -16.07 -5.62
C LEU A 168 -8.32 -14.78 -6.15
N ARG A 169 -7.95 -14.41 -7.36
CA ARG A 169 -8.51 -13.23 -8.04
C ARG A 169 -9.14 -13.66 -9.35
N ARG A 170 -10.25 -13.01 -9.67
CA ARG A 170 -10.95 -13.16 -10.94
C ARG A 170 -10.60 -12.00 -11.85
N PHE A 171 -10.58 -12.23 -13.13
CA PHE A 171 -10.42 -11.20 -14.13
C PHE A 171 -11.08 -11.62 -15.44
N MET A 172 -11.28 -10.68 -16.34
CA MET A 172 -11.81 -10.91 -17.65
C MET A 172 -10.75 -10.57 -18.69
N VAL A 173 -10.62 -11.42 -19.70
CA VAL A 173 -9.94 -11.09 -20.94
C VAL A 173 -11.01 -10.61 -21.90
N PRO A 174 -11.00 -9.32 -22.31
CA PRO A 174 -11.97 -8.78 -23.23
C PRO A 174 -11.91 -9.46 -24.62
N ASP A 175 -13.02 -9.44 -25.34
CA ASP A 175 -13.00 -9.67 -26.77
C ASP A 175 -12.59 -8.36 -27.45
N PHE A 176 -11.32 -8.24 -27.78
CA PHE A 176 -10.78 -7.03 -28.39
C PHE A 176 -11.28 -6.80 -29.82
N ASP A 177 -11.77 -7.84 -30.50
CA ASP A 177 -12.39 -7.72 -31.83
C ASP A 177 -13.83 -7.18 -31.75
N LYS A 178 -14.46 -7.30 -30.57
CA LYS A 178 -15.84 -6.86 -30.31
C LYS A 178 -15.95 -6.13 -28.99
N PRO A 179 -15.23 -5.03 -28.81
CA PRO A 179 -15.28 -4.28 -27.56
C PRO A 179 -16.71 -3.77 -27.30
N GLY A 180 -17.14 -3.84 -26.05
CA GLY A 180 -18.45 -3.32 -25.61
C GLY A 180 -19.64 -4.29 -25.71
N GLN A 181 -19.48 -5.49 -26.27
CA GLN A 181 -20.56 -6.50 -26.29
C GLN A 181 -20.67 -7.32 -25.00
N GLN A 182 -19.75 -7.16 -24.07
CA GLN A 182 -19.75 -7.87 -22.80
C GLN A 182 -20.65 -7.14 -21.80
N ASN A 183 -21.67 -7.83 -21.27
CA ASN A 183 -22.52 -7.30 -20.22
C ASN A 183 -21.70 -7.10 -18.93
N LEU A 184 -21.59 -5.85 -18.49
CA LEU A 184 -21.14 -5.49 -17.14
C LEU A 184 -22.26 -5.92 -16.18
N SER A 185 -22.25 -7.17 -15.71
CA SER A 185 -23.14 -7.55 -14.62
C SER A 185 -22.66 -6.90 -13.32
N ASP A 186 -23.55 -6.37 -12.50
CA ASP A 186 -23.24 -5.65 -11.26
C ASP A 186 -22.42 -6.48 -10.23
N GLU A 187 -22.42 -7.80 -10.37
CA GLU A 187 -21.73 -8.72 -9.49
C GLU A 187 -20.29 -9.10 -9.94
N ALA A 188 -19.91 -8.79 -11.21
CA ALA A 188 -18.57 -9.10 -11.67
C ALA A 188 -17.60 -8.01 -11.21
N GLU A 189 -16.81 -8.28 -10.19
CA GLU A 189 -15.77 -7.37 -9.68
C GLU A 189 -14.80 -6.87 -10.77
N GLU A 190 -14.77 -7.50 -11.97
CA GLU A 190 -13.86 -7.17 -13.07
C GLU A 190 -14.36 -7.63 -14.44
N GLY A 191 -15.32 -6.92 -14.99
CA GLY A 191 -15.75 -7.14 -16.35
C GLY A 191 -15.70 -5.85 -17.16
N ASN A 192 -14.50 -5.36 -17.48
CA ASN A 192 -14.38 -4.19 -18.33
C ASN A 192 -14.36 -4.62 -19.80
N ALA A 193 -15.33 -4.15 -20.57
CA ALA A 193 -15.28 -4.22 -22.02
C ALA A 193 -14.09 -3.41 -22.58
N PHE A 194 -13.68 -2.37 -21.83
CA PHE A 194 -12.58 -1.48 -22.16
C PHE A 194 -11.62 -1.41 -20.97
N PRO A 195 -10.34 -1.78 -21.14
CA PRO A 195 -9.34 -1.75 -20.08
C PRO A 195 -9.11 -0.36 -19.49
N VAL A 196 -8.81 -0.34 -18.21
CA VAL A 196 -8.36 0.83 -17.44
C VAL A 196 -7.02 0.51 -16.83
N TYR A 197 -6.02 1.36 -17.07
CA TYR A 197 -4.67 1.17 -16.54
C TYR A 197 -4.34 2.28 -15.56
N LEU A 198 -3.83 1.89 -14.38
CA LEU A 198 -3.23 2.82 -13.44
C LEU A 198 -1.75 2.98 -13.80
N VAL A 199 -1.30 4.20 -13.94
CA VAL A 199 0.07 4.54 -14.35
C VAL A 199 0.66 5.60 -13.43
N GLU A 200 1.98 5.71 -13.41
CA GLU A 200 2.65 6.86 -12.81
C GLU A 200 2.36 8.12 -13.65
N PRO A 201 2.39 9.33 -13.06
CA PRO A 201 2.20 10.56 -13.80
C PRO A 201 3.18 10.65 -14.98
N ALA A 202 2.69 11.09 -16.13
CA ALA A 202 3.54 11.27 -17.29
C ALA A 202 4.44 12.49 -17.12
N SER A 203 5.67 12.42 -17.65
CA SER A 203 6.61 13.53 -17.60
C SER A 203 6.19 14.71 -18.48
N ASP A 204 5.35 14.47 -19.46
CA ASP A 204 4.78 15.49 -20.34
C ASP A 204 3.43 15.06 -20.92
N THR A 205 2.66 16.05 -21.39
CA THR A 205 1.30 15.84 -21.93
C THR A 205 1.29 15.12 -23.29
N SER A 206 2.41 15.00 -23.98
CA SER A 206 2.54 14.29 -25.28
C SER A 206 3.10 12.87 -25.10
N ALA A 207 3.24 12.39 -23.88
CA ALA A 207 3.79 11.08 -23.60
C ALA A 207 3.02 9.96 -24.33
N THR A 208 3.77 9.05 -24.93
CA THR A 208 3.28 7.80 -25.54
C THR A 208 3.72 6.56 -24.76
N ARG A 209 4.50 6.76 -23.68
CA ARG A 209 5.01 5.72 -22.81
C ARG A 209 4.66 6.03 -21.38
N PHE A 210 4.05 5.07 -20.69
CA PHE A 210 3.55 5.25 -19.35
C PHE A 210 3.99 4.07 -18.47
N GLN A 211 4.58 4.38 -17.33
CA GLN A 211 4.95 3.38 -16.34
C GLN A 211 3.69 2.84 -15.67
N LEU A 212 3.42 1.54 -15.79
CA LEU A 212 2.33 0.90 -15.08
C LEU A 212 2.58 0.92 -13.57
N SER A 213 1.55 1.22 -12.79
CA SER A 213 1.66 1.16 -11.33
C SER A 213 2.03 -0.25 -10.87
N SER A 214 3.07 -0.36 -10.06
CA SER A 214 3.54 -1.63 -9.50
C SER A 214 2.96 -1.96 -8.12
N TYR A 215 2.06 -1.12 -7.60
CA TYR A 215 1.44 -1.32 -6.28
C TYR A 215 0.15 -2.16 -6.31
N GLY A 216 0.05 -3.07 -7.27
CA GLY A 216 -1.15 -3.84 -7.48
C GLY A 216 -2.29 -2.94 -7.93
N ARG A 217 -3.48 -3.14 -7.38
CA ARG A 217 -4.62 -2.25 -7.60
C ARG A 217 -4.59 -1.04 -6.67
N SER A 218 -3.42 -0.45 -6.47
CA SER A 218 -3.29 0.67 -5.56
C SER A 218 -2.52 1.79 -6.22
N VAL A 219 -2.82 3.00 -5.79
CA VAL A 219 -2.03 4.20 -6.01
C VAL A 219 -1.46 4.64 -4.67
N MET A 220 -0.36 5.35 -4.69
CA MET A 220 0.29 5.80 -3.46
C MET A 220 -0.43 7.02 -2.90
N TYR A 221 -0.69 6.96 -1.60
CA TYR A 221 -1.27 8.09 -0.86
C TYR A 221 -0.43 9.36 -1.07
N ALA A 222 -1.15 10.46 -1.29
CA ALA A 222 -0.56 11.78 -1.46
C ALA A 222 0.40 11.90 -2.67
N GLN A 223 0.32 11.01 -3.63
CA GLN A 223 1.06 11.09 -4.89
C GLN A 223 0.07 11.08 -6.06
N ASN A 224 0.16 12.08 -6.93
CA ASN A 224 -0.61 12.09 -8.17
C ASN A 224 -0.41 10.78 -8.92
N PHE A 225 -1.42 10.36 -9.64
CA PHE A 225 -1.35 9.18 -10.47
C PHE A 225 -2.02 9.41 -11.83
N GLY A 226 -1.59 8.66 -12.80
CA GLY A 226 -2.20 8.67 -14.12
C GLY A 226 -3.19 7.53 -14.31
N VAL A 227 -4.16 7.75 -15.18
CA VAL A 227 -5.03 6.70 -15.69
C VAL A 227 -5.05 6.74 -17.22
N ILE A 228 -4.98 5.56 -17.82
CA ILE A 228 -5.25 5.37 -19.23
C ILE A 228 -6.54 4.58 -19.36
N LEU A 229 -7.48 5.12 -20.13
CA LEU A 229 -8.79 4.53 -20.36
C LEU A 229 -8.94 4.27 -21.85
N GLN A 230 -9.22 3.05 -22.25
CA GLN A 230 -9.62 2.76 -23.60
C GLN A 230 -11.06 3.25 -23.81
N LEU A 231 -11.29 3.96 -24.90
CA LEU A 231 -12.60 4.52 -25.26
C LEU A 231 -13.24 3.70 -26.39
N PRO A 232 -14.58 3.70 -26.49
CA PRO A 232 -15.26 3.23 -27.68
C PRO A 232 -14.83 4.03 -28.93
N GLU A 233 -14.94 3.41 -30.10
CA GLU A 233 -14.66 4.08 -31.39
C GLU A 233 -15.60 5.23 -31.67
N GLU A 234 -16.87 5.08 -31.25
CA GLU A 234 -17.93 6.07 -31.43
C GLU A 234 -18.00 7.09 -30.29
N GLY A 235 -18.44 8.32 -30.58
CA GLY A 235 -18.64 9.39 -29.62
C GLY A 235 -17.56 10.47 -29.67
N GLN A 236 -17.90 11.69 -29.20
CA GLN A 236 -16.96 12.80 -29.02
C GLN A 236 -16.27 12.70 -27.65
N ALA A 237 -15.18 13.42 -27.44
CA ALA A 237 -14.50 13.42 -26.15
C ALA A 237 -15.42 13.86 -25.02
N ASP A 238 -16.19 14.91 -25.25
CA ASP A 238 -17.13 15.52 -24.28
C ASP A 238 -18.39 14.68 -23.99
N ASP A 239 -18.62 13.60 -24.75
CA ASP A 239 -19.64 12.59 -24.39
C ASP A 239 -19.24 11.76 -23.17
N TYR A 240 -17.96 11.77 -22.81
CA TYR A 240 -17.40 10.92 -21.74
C TYR A 240 -16.99 11.72 -20.53
N LYS A 241 -17.17 11.12 -19.36
CA LYS A 241 -16.64 11.62 -18.11
C LYS A 241 -16.03 10.51 -17.23
N VAL A 242 -15.01 10.88 -16.49
CA VAL A 242 -14.42 10.03 -15.46
C VAL A 242 -14.94 10.47 -14.10
N VAL A 243 -15.47 9.53 -13.34
CA VAL A 243 -15.97 9.74 -11.97
C VAL A 243 -15.22 8.81 -11.04
N ILE A 244 -14.78 9.33 -9.88
CA ILE A 244 -14.20 8.50 -8.82
C ILE A 244 -15.04 8.67 -7.56
N GLU A 245 -15.46 7.52 -7.02
CA GLU A 245 -16.28 7.45 -5.80
C GLU A 245 -15.53 6.69 -4.72
N ARG A 246 -15.61 7.17 -3.49
CA ARG A 246 -15.10 6.45 -2.33
C ARG A 246 -16.06 5.34 -1.94
N LEU A 247 -15.54 4.12 -1.80
CA LEU A 247 -16.30 2.96 -1.37
C LEU A 247 -16.39 2.91 0.17
N GLY A 248 -17.60 2.76 0.69
CA GLY A 248 -17.85 2.69 2.14
C GLY A 248 -19.33 2.61 2.46
N ALA A 249 -19.69 2.94 3.71
CA ALA A 249 -21.09 2.93 4.17
C ALA A 249 -21.97 3.98 3.44
N GLN A 250 -21.35 5.03 2.92
CA GLN A 250 -21.95 6.00 2.00
C GLN A 250 -20.96 6.21 0.86
N GLU A 251 -21.44 6.05 -0.36
CA GLU A 251 -20.66 6.39 -1.56
C GLU A 251 -20.50 7.91 -1.60
N GLU A 252 -19.30 8.38 -1.79
CA GLU A 252 -18.97 9.80 -1.86
C GLU A 252 -18.17 10.03 -3.15
N GLN A 253 -18.72 10.83 -4.06
CA GLN A 253 -17.99 11.26 -5.24
C GLN A 253 -16.88 12.23 -4.81
N VAL A 254 -15.65 11.89 -5.14
CA VAL A 254 -14.46 12.67 -4.77
C VAL A 254 -13.77 13.31 -5.96
N PHE A 255 -14.08 12.85 -7.18
CA PHE A 255 -13.50 13.40 -8.41
C PHE A 255 -14.47 13.26 -9.57
N GLU A 256 -14.55 14.26 -10.43
CA GLU A 256 -15.25 14.22 -11.71
C GLU A 256 -14.49 15.04 -12.75
N HIS A 257 -14.30 14.49 -13.94
CA HIS A 257 -13.67 15.18 -15.06
C HIS A 257 -14.37 14.80 -16.36
N SER A 258 -14.92 15.78 -17.07
CA SER A 258 -15.42 15.60 -18.43
C SER A 258 -14.25 15.61 -19.41
N LEU A 259 -14.15 14.60 -20.26
CA LEU A 259 -13.04 14.50 -21.19
C LEU A 259 -13.09 15.64 -22.23
N SER A 260 -11.92 16.07 -22.61
CA SER A 260 -11.68 17.06 -23.66
C SER A 260 -10.84 16.46 -24.80
N PRO A 261 -10.78 17.07 -25.98
CA PRO A 261 -9.91 16.61 -27.06
C PRO A 261 -8.43 16.53 -26.66
N SER A 262 -7.98 17.33 -25.71
CA SER A 262 -6.59 17.29 -25.21
C SER A 262 -6.26 16.05 -24.39
N ASP A 263 -7.26 15.39 -23.83
CA ASP A 263 -7.09 14.16 -23.05
C ASP A 263 -6.96 12.92 -23.96
N ILE A 264 -7.38 13.05 -25.23
CA ILE A 264 -7.43 11.94 -26.16
C ILE A 264 -6.05 11.62 -26.73
N ARG A 265 -5.79 10.33 -26.87
CA ARG A 265 -4.63 9.74 -27.54
C ARG A 265 -5.11 8.71 -28.53
N GLU A 266 -4.48 8.67 -29.69
CA GLU A 266 -4.75 7.68 -30.71
C GLU A 266 -3.51 6.80 -30.90
N ALA A 267 -3.72 5.51 -31.08
CA ALA A 267 -2.65 4.55 -31.30
C ALA A 267 -3.05 3.52 -32.35
N GLY A 268 -2.07 3.05 -33.12
CA GLY A 268 -2.24 1.92 -34.01
C GLY A 268 -2.09 0.59 -33.28
N MET A 269 -1.33 0.59 -32.18
CA MET A 269 -1.12 -0.59 -31.34
C MET A 269 -0.81 -0.19 -29.90
N LEU A 270 -1.23 -1.04 -28.97
CA LEU A 270 -0.82 -0.99 -27.57
C LEU A 270 0.18 -2.12 -27.29
N GLN A 271 1.26 -1.81 -26.58
CA GLN A 271 2.25 -2.81 -26.21
C GLN A 271 2.68 -2.64 -24.77
N ILE A 272 2.82 -3.75 -24.01
CA ILE A 272 3.49 -3.74 -22.70
C ILE A 272 4.93 -4.19 -22.89
N ARG A 273 5.86 -3.38 -22.33
CA ARG A 273 7.30 -3.65 -22.36
C ARG A 273 7.87 -3.78 -20.95
N PRO A 274 8.51 -4.90 -20.65
CA PRO A 274 9.31 -5.03 -19.43
C PRO A 274 10.51 -4.09 -19.45
N GLN A 275 10.78 -3.48 -18.31
CA GLN A 275 11.94 -2.62 -18.07
C GLN A 275 13.07 -3.40 -17.37
N ALA A 276 14.27 -2.85 -17.37
CA ALA A 276 15.44 -3.50 -16.73
C ALA A 276 15.26 -3.75 -15.22
N ASN A 277 14.50 -2.91 -14.55
CA ASN A 277 14.11 -3.05 -13.13
C ASN A 277 12.93 -4.00 -12.89
N GLN A 278 12.51 -4.75 -13.91
CA GLN A 278 11.37 -5.69 -13.88
C GLN A 278 10.00 -5.01 -13.74
N SER A 279 9.89 -3.70 -13.84
CA SER A 279 8.61 -2.99 -13.95
C SER A 279 8.04 -3.09 -15.37
N LEU A 280 6.77 -2.77 -15.55
CA LEU A 280 6.09 -2.80 -16.83
C LEU A 280 5.73 -1.40 -17.32
N GLN A 281 5.96 -1.16 -18.60
CA GLN A 281 5.59 0.09 -19.27
C GLN A 281 4.59 -0.21 -20.38
N ILE A 282 3.50 0.57 -20.46
CA ILE A 282 2.59 0.55 -21.62
C ILE A 282 3.05 1.60 -22.63
N GLU A 283 3.15 1.21 -23.87
CA GLU A 283 3.58 2.06 -25.00
C GLU A 283 2.43 2.15 -26.03
N LEU A 284 2.14 3.37 -26.43
CA LEU A 284 1.19 3.69 -27.48
C LEU A 284 1.99 3.86 -28.79
N LEU A 285 1.85 2.94 -29.71
CA LEU A 285 2.55 2.98 -30.99
C LEU A 285 1.70 3.72 -32.02
N GLU A 286 2.33 4.55 -32.83
CA GLU A 286 1.66 5.23 -33.94
C GLU A 286 1.13 4.23 -34.95
N PRO A 287 0.00 4.55 -35.64
CA PRO A 287 -0.46 3.76 -36.76
C PRO A 287 0.61 3.64 -37.86
N GLU A 288 0.66 2.50 -38.53
CA GLU A 288 1.49 2.37 -39.72
C GLU A 288 1.09 3.41 -40.78
N ALA A 289 2.05 3.86 -41.58
CA ALA A 289 1.83 4.90 -42.57
C ALA A 289 0.68 4.56 -43.52
N GLY A 290 -0.36 5.37 -43.48
CA GLY A 290 -1.57 5.21 -44.29
C GLY A 290 -2.71 4.45 -43.62
N ASN A 291 -2.50 3.91 -42.41
CA ASN A 291 -3.55 3.27 -41.62
C ASN A 291 -4.22 4.28 -40.67
N GLN A 292 -5.49 4.02 -40.36
CA GLN A 292 -6.19 4.75 -39.29
C GLN A 292 -5.76 4.20 -37.94
N PRO A 293 -5.84 5.02 -36.86
CA PRO A 293 -5.68 4.53 -35.50
C PRO A 293 -6.69 3.41 -35.20
N GLU A 294 -6.22 2.35 -34.55
CA GLU A 294 -7.08 1.23 -34.11
C GLU A 294 -7.61 1.45 -32.68
N TYR A 295 -6.89 2.25 -31.90
CA TYR A 295 -7.22 2.46 -30.49
C TYR A 295 -7.35 3.94 -30.19
N ARG A 296 -8.42 4.26 -29.50
CA ARG A 296 -8.70 5.58 -28.96
C ARG A 296 -8.64 5.48 -27.43
N LEU A 297 -7.79 6.30 -26.81
CA LEU A 297 -7.55 6.28 -25.37
C LEU A 297 -7.71 7.67 -24.79
N ALA A 298 -8.04 7.76 -23.51
CA ALA A 298 -7.89 8.97 -22.73
C ALA A 298 -6.77 8.78 -21.71
N TYR A 299 -5.92 9.79 -21.55
CA TYR A 299 -4.96 9.89 -20.45
C TYR A 299 -5.36 11.07 -19.57
N LEU A 300 -5.45 10.80 -18.26
CA LEU A 300 -5.68 11.81 -17.24
C LEU A 300 -4.64 11.66 -16.14
N GLU A 301 -4.09 12.77 -15.69
CA GLU A 301 -3.40 12.86 -14.42
C GLU A 301 -4.43 13.25 -13.35
N ILE A 302 -4.47 12.49 -12.26
CA ILE A 302 -5.43 12.68 -11.18
C ILE A 302 -4.67 13.18 -9.95
N PRO A 303 -4.99 14.40 -9.47
CA PRO A 303 -4.43 14.90 -8.22
C PRO A 303 -4.94 14.06 -7.06
N ASN A 304 -4.05 13.70 -6.14
CA ASN A 304 -4.35 12.78 -5.03
C ASN A 304 -4.41 13.48 -3.65
N GLU A 305 -4.52 14.80 -3.64
CA GLU A 305 -4.51 15.61 -2.40
C GLU A 305 -5.73 15.34 -1.51
N GLU A 306 -6.89 15.09 -2.12
CA GLU A 306 -8.15 14.91 -1.40
C GLU A 306 -8.50 13.44 -1.13
N PHE A 307 -7.76 12.50 -1.73
CA PHE A 307 -8.05 11.08 -1.58
C PHE A 307 -7.52 10.54 -0.25
N ARG A 308 -8.41 10.09 0.61
CA ARG A 308 -8.05 9.44 1.88
C ARG A 308 -7.47 8.04 1.64
N ASN A 309 -6.76 7.50 2.63
CA ASN A 309 -6.36 6.09 2.64
C ASN A 309 -7.60 5.18 2.71
N SER A 310 -8.20 4.87 1.55
CA SER A 310 -9.46 4.14 1.39
C SER A 310 -9.50 3.38 0.07
N ARG A 311 -10.64 2.74 -0.21
CA ARG A 311 -10.94 2.11 -1.50
C ARG A 311 -11.82 3.04 -2.32
N PHE A 312 -11.59 3.04 -3.63
CA PHE A 312 -12.28 3.89 -4.59
C PHE A 312 -12.71 3.09 -5.81
N MET A 313 -13.76 3.56 -6.47
CA MET A 313 -14.23 3.06 -7.76
C MET A 313 -14.07 4.17 -8.79
N LEU A 314 -13.18 3.97 -9.74
CA LEU A 314 -13.10 4.77 -10.95
C LEU A 314 -14.11 4.25 -11.97
N LYS A 315 -14.89 5.13 -12.55
CA LYS A 315 -15.91 4.85 -13.57
C LYS A 315 -15.67 5.72 -14.80
N LEU A 316 -15.69 5.12 -16.00
CA LEU A 316 -15.81 5.84 -17.26
C LEU A 316 -17.28 5.80 -17.67
N MET A 317 -17.89 6.97 -17.80
CA MET A 317 -19.29 7.13 -18.14
C MET A 317 -19.46 7.77 -19.52
N GLN A 318 -20.47 7.33 -20.28
CA GLN A 318 -20.95 8.01 -21.49
C GLN A 318 -22.41 8.43 -21.23
N GLY A 319 -22.62 9.69 -20.92
CA GLY A 319 -23.89 10.11 -20.32
C GLY A 319 -24.15 9.34 -19.02
N ASP A 320 -25.28 8.63 -18.96
CA ASP A 320 -25.66 7.78 -17.83
C ASP A 320 -25.17 6.31 -17.98
N LYS A 321 -24.56 5.97 -19.10
CA LYS A 321 -24.10 4.61 -19.38
C LYS A 321 -22.70 4.39 -18.80
N LEU A 322 -22.54 3.35 -17.98
CA LEU A 322 -21.24 2.87 -17.52
C LEU A 322 -20.53 2.13 -18.66
N ILE A 323 -19.33 2.61 -19.05
CA ILE A 323 -18.49 2.02 -20.10
C ILE A 323 -17.45 1.08 -19.49
N SER A 324 -16.74 1.55 -18.46
CA SER A 324 -15.78 0.74 -17.73
C SER A 324 -15.65 1.21 -16.27
N ARG A 325 -15.17 0.34 -15.41
CA ARG A 325 -14.92 0.65 -14.01
C ARG A 325 -13.67 -0.07 -13.52
N ARG A 326 -12.98 0.53 -12.54
CA ARG A 326 -11.85 -0.10 -11.88
C ARG A 326 -11.83 0.24 -10.40
N GLU A 327 -11.86 -0.77 -9.56
CA GLU A 327 -11.60 -0.57 -8.15
C GLU A 327 -10.10 -0.38 -7.91
N PHE A 328 -9.75 0.59 -7.10
CA PHE A 328 -8.38 0.81 -6.62
C PHE A 328 -8.37 1.25 -5.17
N ARG A 329 -7.20 1.15 -4.56
CA ARG A 329 -6.95 1.61 -3.20
C ARG A 329 -5.95 2.75 -3.22
N ASN A 330 -6.26 3.84 -2.51
CA ASN A 330 -5.27 4.85 -2.17
C ASN A 330 -4.53 4.37 -0.93
N LEU A 331 -3.25 4.01 -1.06
CA LEU A 331 -2.50 3.25 -0.08
C LEU A 331 -1.36 4.07 0.52
N TRP A 332 -1.45 4.31 1.81
CA TRP A 332 -0.34 4.81 2.60
C TRP A 332 0.37 3.63 3.27
N ILE A 333 1.53 3.22 2.72
CA ILE A 333 2.23 1.98 3.12
C ILE A 333 2.71 2.04 4.57
N ASP A 334 3.32 3.16 4.95
CA ASP A 334 3.94 3.40 6.26
C ASP A 334 3.09 4.30 7.17
N ILE A 335 1.76 4.29 6.97
CA ILE A 335 0.86 5.06 7.81
C ILE A 335 1.04 4.69 9.28
N PRO A 336 1.29 5.65 10.17
CA PRO A 336 1.32 5.39 11.60
C PRO A 336 0.00 4.78 12.08
N SER A 337 0.09 3.70 12.87
CA SER A 337 -1.08 2.88 13.24
C SER A 337 -2.20 3.67 13.91
N SER A 338 -1.85 4.68 14.69
CA SER A 338 -2.81 5.57 15.35
C SER A 338 -3.70 6.33 14.36
N LEU A 339 -3.19 6.67 13.16
CA LEU A 339 -3.92 7.44 12.15
C LEU A 339 -5.00 6.62 11.44
N LEU A 340 -5.03 5.31 11.63
CA LEU A 340 -6.09 4.44 11.11
C LEU A 340 -7.42 4.61 11.86
N ASN A 341 -7.42 5.24 13.04
CA ASN A 341 -8.62 5.46 13.83
C ASN A 341 -8.53 6.79 14.60
N ILE A 342 -9.48 7.70 14.34
CA ILE A 342 -9.47 9.05 14.90
C ILE A 342 -9.50 9.07 16.44
N ASP A 343 -10.23 8.16 17.08
CA ASP A 343 -10.33 8.14 18.54
C ASP A 343 -9.01 7.68 19.18
N VAL A 344 -8.32 6.75 18.52
CA VAL A 344 -6.97 6.33 18.92
C VAL A 344 -5.97 7.46 18.68
N ALA A 345 -5.98 8.10 17.51
CA ALA A 345 -5.11 9.22 17.20
C ALA A 345 -5.28 10.35 18.25
N LEU A 346 -6.51 10.75 18.52
CA LEU A 346 -6.82 11.75 19.55
C LEU A 346 -6.32 11.32 20.94
N SER A 347 -6.43 10.03 21.32
CA SER A 347 -5.98 9.57 22.62
C SER A 347 -4.47 9.74 22.83
N MET A 348 -3.67 9.56 21.77
CA MET A 348 -2.21 9.76 21.80
C MET A 348 -1.81 11.23 21.98
N MET A 349 -2.65 12.17 21.52
CA MET A 349 -2.36 13.61 21.65
C MET A 349 -2.24 14.06 23.11
N ARG A 350 -2.79 13.31 24.07
CA ARG A 350 -2.62 13.58 25.51
C ARG A 350 -1.15 13.67 25.95
N ILE A 351 -0.25 13.12 25.17
CA ILE A 351 1.20 13.18 25.44
C ILE A 351 1.75 14.59 25.20
N ILE A 352 1.16 15.38 24.28
CA ILE A 352 1.71 16.65 23.82
C ILE A 352 0.81 17.86 24.07
N VAL A 353 -0.49 17.68 24.36
CA VAL A 353 -1.42 18.75 24.63
C VAL A 353 -1.89 18.75 26.08
N ASP A 354 -2.36 19.90 26.58
CA ASP A 354 -2.99 20.04 27.89
C ASP A 354 -4.41 19.44 27.93
N ASP A 355 -4.98 19.30 29.12
CA ASP A 355 -6.30 18.70 29.33
C ASP A 355 -7.43 19.52 28.67
N GLU A 356 -7.33 20.85 28.59
CA GLU A 356 -8.33 21.70 27.95
C GLU A 356 -8.37 21.47 26.46
N THR A 357 -7.22 21.53 25.80
CA THR A 357 -7.07 21.23 24.37
C THR A 357 -7.51 19.80 24.05
N PHE A 358 -7.10 18.84 24.87
CA PHE A 358 -7.48 17.44 24.72
C PHE A 358 -9.02 17.25 24.74
N ASN A 359 -9.69 17.83 25.73
CA ASN A 359 -11.14 17.75 25.86
C ASN A 359 -11.86 18.43 24.69
N ARG A 360 -11.35 19.58 24.22
CA ARG A 360 -11.88 20.28 23.05
C ARG A 360 -11.79 19.42 21.80
N LEU A 361 -10.66 18.79 21.54
CA LEU A 361 -10.44 17.94 20.36
C LEU A 361 -11.36 16.73 20.35
N ARG A 362 -11.60 16.10 21.50
CA ARG A 362 -12.46 14.90 21.62
C ARG A 362 -13.97 15.21 21.65
N SER A 363 -14.38 16.45 21.79
CA SER A 363 -15.80 16.81 21.86
C SER A 363 -16.49 16.72 20.50
N GLY A 364 -17.78 16.41 20.48
CA GLY A 364 -18.62 16.38 19.30
C GLY A 364 -18.70 15.02 18.62
N ASN A 365 -19.36 14.99 17.47
CA ASN A 365 -19.48 13.78 16.64
C ASN A 365 -18.16 13.47 15.90
N GLU A 366 -18.10 12.32 15.22
CA GLU A 366 -16.90 11.87 14.53
C GLU A 366 -16.39 12.88 13.50
N ALA A 367 -17.26 13.42 12.67
CA ALA A 367 -16.88 14.42 11.64
C ALA A 367 -16.32 15.72 12.26
N GLU A 368 -16.86 16.15 13.42
CA GLU A 368 -16.34 17.29 14.14
C GLU A 368 -14.97 17.03 14.77
N ARG A 369 -14.77 15.81 15.31
CA ARG A 369 -13.46 15.40 15.86
C ARG A 369 -12.40 15.34 14.76
N ILE A 370 -12.73 14.77 13.60
CA ILE A 370 -11.84 14.73 12.43
C ILE A 370 -11.43 16.15 12.01
N ARG A 371 -12.39 17.08 11.84
CA ARG A 371 -12.07 18.46 11.46
C ARG A 371 -11.16 19.15 12.47
N LYS A 372 -11.47 19.03 13.77
CA LYS A 372 -10.65 19.64 14.84
C LYS A 372 -9.23 19.03 14.89
N PHE A 373 -9.12 17.75 14.64
CA PHE A 373 -7.85 17.03 14.59
C PHE A 373 -6.96 17.55 13.47
N TYR A 374 -7.47 17.61 12.24
CA TYR A 374 -6.69 18.13 11.12
C TYR A 374 -6.40 19.61 11.26
N ALA A 375 -7.35 20.45 11.70
CA ALA A 375 -7.12 21.87 11.96
C ALA A 375 -6.02 22.11 13.01
N PHE A 376 -5.95 21.26 14.07
CA PHE A 376 -4.88 21.34 15.06
C PHE A 376 -3.49 21.14 14.46
N TRP A 377 -3.37 20.17 13.55
CA TRP A 377 -2.09 19.88 12.89
C TRP A 377 -1.78 20.88 11.78
N GLU A 378 -2.76 21.32 11.03
CA GLU A 378 -2.64 22.36 9.99
C GLU A 378 -2.08 23.66 10.55
N GLU A 379 -2.59 24.14 11.70
CA GLU A 379 -2.05 25.31 12.40
C GLU A 379 -0.55 25.19 12.78
N ARG A 380 -0.01 23.99 12.78
CA ARG A 380 1.36 23.64 13.23
C ARG A 380 2.21 23.05 12.13
N ASP A 381 1.72 23.11 10.90
CA ASP A 381 2.41 22.52 9.76
C ASP A 381 3.64 23.37 9.40
N PRO A 382 4.87 22.81 9.49
CA PRO A 382 6.06 23.53 9.09
C PRO A 382 6.25 23.61 7.57
N GLU A 383 5.53 22.78 6.80
CA GLU A 383 5.65 22.63 5.36
C GLU A 383 4.29 22.49 4.68
N PRO A 384 3.46 23.56 4.67
CA PRO A 384 2.08 23.52 4.15
C PRO A 384 1.98 23.14 2.66
N GLU A 385 3.08 23.20 1.93
CA GLU A 385 3.19 22.77 0.52
C GLU A 385 3.22 21.24 0.34
N ARG A 386 3.41 20.50 1.43
CA ARG A 386 3.40 19.05 1.40
C ARG A 386 1.98 18.49 1.56
N GLU A 387 1.77 17.35 0.94
CA GLU A 387 0.51 16.61 0.92
C GLU A 387 0.10 16.05 2.30
N TYR A 388 1.04 15.98 3.24
CA TYR A 388 0.77 15.61 4.64
C TYR A 388 1.68 16.39 5.58
N ASN A 389 1.15 16.72 6.74
CA ASN A 389 1.90 17.42 7.78
C ASN A 389 3.03 16.54 8.33
N PRO A 390 4.31 16.87 8.09
CA PRO A 390 5.43 16.03 8.51
C PRO A 390 5.56 15.94 10.04
N LEU A 391 5.15 16.99 10.78
CA LEU A 391 5.17 16.99 12.23
C LEU A 391 4.13 16.02 12.81
N MET A 392 2.95 15.95 12.20
CA MET A 392 1.93 14.95 12.56
C MET A 392 2.44 13.54 12.33
N VAL A 393 2.98 13.27 11.15
CA VAL A 393 3.51 11.94 10.81
C VAL A 393 4.62 11.55 11.75
N GLU A 394 5.59 12.42 11.99
CA GLU A 394 6.70 12.17 12.91
C GLU A 394 6.21 11.85 14.33
N PHE A 395 5.25 12.62 14.85
CA PHE A 395 4.67 12.36 16.18
C PHE A 395 4.09 10.94 16.27
N TYR A 396 3.24 10.54 15.31
CA TYR A 396 2.60 9.24 15.33
C TYR A 396 3.55 8.08 15.01
N THR A 397 4.56 8.29 14.18
CA THR A 397 5.65 7.33 13.96
C THR A 397 6.41 7.08 15.26
N ARG A 398 6.73 8.13 16.03
CA ARG A 398 7.35 7.97 17.35
C ARG A 398 6.45 7.24 18.36
N VAL A 399 5.13 7.33 18.24
CA VAL A 399 4.19 6.52 19.05
C VAL A 399 4.33 5.05 18.70
N ASP A 400 4.39 4.71 17.40
CA ASP A 400 4.58 3.33 16.94
C ASP A 400 5.93 2.77 17.41
N GLU A 401 7.01 3.53 17.26
CA GLU A 401 8.35 3.14 17.71
C GLU A 401 8.42 3.00 19.24
N ALA A 402 7.76 3.90 19.97
CA ALA A 402 7.72 3.81 21.43
C ALA A 402 6.98 2.54 21.89
N PHE A 403 5.91 2.17 21.21
CA PHE A 403 5.21 0.92 21.47
C PHE A 403 6.11 -0.29 21.22
N ASP A 404 6.82 -0.33 20.11
CA ASP A 404 7.68 -1.46 19.77
C ASP A 404 8.90 -1.60 20.68
N ARG A 405 9.47 -0.47 21.12
CA ARG A 405 10.75 -0.45 21.87
C ARG A 405 10.60 -0.51 23.38
N PHE A 406 9.54 0.08 23.92
CA PHE A 406 9.40 0.31 25.36
C PHE A 406 8.19 -0.38 26.01
N SER A 407 7.44 -1.20 25.26
CA SER A 407 6.35 -1.99 25.83
C SER A 407 6.87 -3.05 26.78
N SER A 408 6.20 -3.19 27.93
CA SER A 408 6.35 -4.31 28.84
C SER A 408 5.12 -5.24 28.75
N LEU A 409 5.12 -6.33 29.50
CA LEU A 409 3.97 -7.24 29.59
C LEU A 409 2.69 -6.55 30.12
N GLN A 410 2.83 -5.44 30.85
CA GLN A 410 1.74 -4.79 31.58
C GLN A 410 1.40 -3.40 31.04
N VAL A 411 2.37 -2.70 30.44
CA VAL A 411 2.23 -1.30 30.04
C VAL A 411 2.65 -1.13 28.59
N PRO A 412 1.79 -0.56 27.72
CA PRO A 412 2.17 -0.19 26.37
C PRO A 412 3.31 0.83 26.37
N GLY A 413 4.25 0.69 25.42
CA GLY A 413 5.46 1.50 25.39
C GLY A 413 5.23 3.01 25.37
N TYR A 414 4.19 3.48 24.68
CA TYR A 414 3.81 4.89 24.63
C TYR A 414 3.30 5.46 25.98
N GLU A 415 2.94 4.60 26.95
CA GLU A 415 2.52 4.98 28.28
C GLU A 415 3.68 4.98 29.31
N THR A 416 4.80 4.35 28.98
CA THR A 416 5.99 4.33 29.82
C THR A 416 6.67 5.70 29.88
N ASP A 417 7.48 5.95 30.92
CA ASP A 417 8.23 7.21 31.02
C ASP A 417 9.28 7.34 29.90
N GLN A 418 9.92 6.23 29.52
CA GLN A 418 10.84 6.19 28.37
C GLN A 418 10.10 6.49 27.07
N GLY A 419 8.96 5.84 26.81
CA GLY A 419 8.16 6.07 25.62
C GLY A 419 7.65 7.51 25.51
N LYS A 420 7.10 8.09 26.59
CA LYS A 420 6.69 9.49 26.62
C LYS A 420 7.84 10.46 26.36
N THR A 421 9.03 10.15 26.88
CA THR A 421 10.22 10.96 26.60
C THR A 421 10.63 10.85 25.14
N TYR A 422 10.65 9.62 24.60
CA TYR A 422 10.96 9.36 23.19
C TYR A 422 9.98 10.07 22.24
N ILE A 423 8.69 9.96 22.50
CA ILE A 423 7.67 10.61 21.66
C ILE A 423 7.86 12.13 21.63
N ARG A 424 8.17 12.74 22.76
CA ARG A 424 8.36 14.21 22.87
C ARG A 424 9.66 14.71 22.28
N PHE A 425 10.75 13.97 22.42
CA PHE A 425 12.10 14.47 22.13
C PHE A 425 12.82 13.69 21.03
N GLY A 426 12.23 12.59 20.54
CA GLY A 426 12.85 11.71 19.54
C GLY A 426 13.94 10.83 20.13
N SER A 427 14.79 10.30 19.27
CA SER A 427 15.95 9.48 19.66
C SER A 427 16.97 10.30 20.44
N PRO A 428 17.47 9.81 21.60
CA PRO A 428 18.57 10.45 22.28
C PRO A 428 19.87 10.33 21.45
N GLN A 429 20.78 11.29 21.64
CA GLN A 429 22.11 11.27 21.00
C GLN A 429 22.99 10.14 21.57
N ASP A 430 22.82 9.85 22.88
CA ASP A 430 23.53 8.77 23.58
C ASP A 430 22.68 8.15 24.66
N ILE A 431 22.88 6.85 24.90
CA ILE A 431 22.24 6.07 25.96
C ILE A 431 23.32 5.37 26.79
N GLU A 432 23.61 5.89 27.93
CA GLU A 432 24.51 5.24 28.90
C GLU A 432 23.73 4.31 29.84
N ARG A 433 24.10 3.05 29.90
CA ARG A 433 23.54 2.07 30.85
C ARG A 433 24.48 1.85 32.01
N ARG A 434 24.00 2.05 33.22
CA ARG A 434 24.74 1.80 34.46
C ARG A 434 24.06 0.69 35.26
N LEU A 435 24.84 -0.33 35.58
CA LEU A 435 24.43 -1.47 36.41
C LEU A 435 25.22 -1.42 37.73
N PRO A 436 24.81 -0.60 38.71
CA PRO A 436 25.50 -0.53 39.99
C PRO A 436 25.35 -1.86 40.74
N SER A 437 26.39 -2.24 41.50
CA SER A 437 26.39 -3.47 42.34
C SER A 437 25.33 -3.42 43.44
N ASP A 438 25.02 -2.23 43.97
CA ASP A 438 24.18 -2.02 45.14
C ASP A 438 22.96 -1.14 44.88
N GLY A 439 22.38 -1.23 43.68
CA GLY A 439 21.21 -0.40 43.30
C GLY A 439 20.54 -0.83 42.02
N PRO A 440 19.41 -0.21 41.70
CA PRO A 440 18.70 -0.52 40.46
C PRO A 440 19.50 -0.10 39.23
N ALA A 441 19.28 -0.80 38.14
CA ALA A 441 19.83 -0.44 36.84
C ALA A 441 19.33 0.95 36.40
N ARG A 442 20.22 1.73 35.79
CA ARG A 442 19.91 3.07 35.30
C ARG A 442 20.23 3.21 33.86
N GLU A 443 19.39 3.96 33.14
CA GLU A 443 19.66 4.48 31.79
C GLU A 443 19.70 6.00 31.82
N ILE A 444 20.75 6.58 31.27
CA ILE A 444 20.90 8.04 31.08
C ILE A 444 20.80 8.34 29.62
N TRP A 445 19.74 9.06 29.25
CA TRP A 445 19.48 9.49 27.88
C TRP A 445 19.96 10.93 27.72
N THR A 446 20.91 11.14 26.82
CA THR A 446 21.50 12.44 26.52
C THR A 446 20.91 13.02 25.24
N TYR A 447 20.42 14.25 25.35
CA TYR A 447 20.00 15.10 24.25
C TYR A 447 20.88 16.36 24.20
N GLU A 448 20.76 17.19 23.18
CA GLU A 448 21.60 18.38 22.96
C GLU A 448 21.74 19.27 24.21
N ASN A 449 20.66 19.57 24.88
CA ASN A 449 20.59 20.52 26.01
C ASN A 449 19.99 19.93 27.28
N ARG A 450 19.80 18.61 27.36
CA ARG A 450 19.18 17.95 28.53
C ARG A 450 19.56 16.48 28.66
N GLU A 451 19.41 15.98 29.88
CA GLU A 451 19.54 14.56 30.22
C GLU A 451 18.29 14.07 30.96
N PHE A 452 17.90 12.85 30.68
CA PHE A 452 16.87 12.12 31.42
C PHE A 452 17.47 10.88 32.04
N ILE A 453 17.24 10.68 33.35
CA ILE A 453 17.75 9.52 34.08
C ILE A 453 16.56 8.63 34.42
N PHE A 454 16.62 7.41 33.95
CA PHE A 454 15.62 6.38 34.21
C PHE A 454 16.20 5.32 35.12
N GLU A 455 15.38 4.78 36.00
CA GLU A 455 15.74 3.76 36.97
C GLU A 455 14.78 2.58 36.87
N ALA A 456 15.32 1.35 36.84
CA ALA A 456 14.52 0.14 36.81
C ALA A 456 13.78 -0.06 38.13
N THR A 457 12.47 -0.28 38.09
CA THR A 457 11.64 -0.46 39.29
C THR A 457 11.45 -1.92 39.66
N THR A 458 11.27 -2.82 38.68
CA THR A 458 11.02 -4.24 38.92
C THR A 458 11.61 -5.09 37.78
N GLY A 459 12.90 -5.38 37.85
CA GLY A 459 13.51 -6.24 36.83
C GLY A 459 13.69 -5.59 35.46
N PHE A 460 13.95 -6.38 34.45
CA PHE A 460 14.21 -5.88 33.10
C PHE A 460 12.95 -5.33 32.42
N GLY A 461 12.99 -4.06 32.00
CA GLY A 461 12.01 -3.47 31.08
C GLY A 461 11.02 -2.47 31.68
N ASP A 462 10.99 -2.24 32.98
CA ASP A 462 10.14 -1.21 33.61
C ASP A 462 11.01 -0.10 34.23
N TYR A 463 11.23 0.95 33.43
CA TYR A 463 12.05 2.11 33.81
C TYR A 463 11.18 3.32 34.11
N LYS A 464 11.44 3.95 35.29
CA LYS A 464 10.79 5.20 35.72
C LYS A 464 11.76 6.37 35.62
N LEU A 465 11.26 7.50 35.19
CA LEU A 465 12.00 8.76 35.11
C LEU A 465 12.21 9.28 36.52
N VAL A 466 13.46 9.30 37.00
CA VAL A 466 13.82 9.75 38.35
C VAL A 466 14.47 11.13 38.39
N ASP A 467 15.09 11.58 37.27
CA ASP A 467 15.77 12.89 37.26
C ASP A 467 15.76 13.47 35.81
N ARG A 468 15.77 14.82 35.74
CA ARG A 468 15.90 15.62 34.51
C ARG A 468 16.93 16.70 34.78
N ARG A 469 17.93 16.80 33.89
CA ARG A 469 18.99 17.81 34.00
C ARG A 469 19.04 18.64 32.73
N THR A 470 19.20 19.92 32.89
CA THR A 470 19.56 20.83 31.78
C THR A 470 21.08 20.89 31.70
N ARG A 471 21.66 20.77 30.55
CA ARG A 471 23.08 20.91 30.30
C ARG A 471 23.47 22.35 30.04
#